data_5ff9f7feafd8361ccbea7edb11348e5b
#
_entry.id   5ff9f7feafd8361ccbea7edb11348e5b
#
_cell.length_a   1.000
_cell.length_b   1.000
_cell.length_c   1.000
_cell.angle_alpha   90.00
_cell.angle_beta   90.00
_cell.angle_gamma   90.00
#
_symmetry.space_group_name_H-M   'P 1'
#
loop_
_entity.id
_entity.type
_entity.pdbx_description
1 polymer ?
#
loop_
_entity_poly.entity_id
_entity_poly.type
_entity_poly.pdbx_seq_one_letter_code
_entity_poly.pdbx_strand_id
1 'polypeptide(L)'
;MAHLLREVGLDFVESAPVRHVFAREITAPPEAVYRALAEDVPGWTEWFSAVTLARPLDDGARREVRLRGGTRFEETILVAKSPEVYAYRVDVTNAPGARTMVEEWRLAPAGTGTRVQWTFAVDGTAPFRFAFGLARAGLGRAFRDAVTGLDRRLASAAP
;
A
#
# COMPACT_ATOMS: atom_id res chain seq x y z
N MET A 1 2.93 20.20 -7.64
CA MET A 1 4.34 19.96 -7.98
C MET A 1 4.92 18.89 -7.08
N ALA A 2 5.63 17.94 -7.62
CA ALA A 2 6.23 16.87 -6.83
C ALA A 2 7.38 17.39 -5.97
N HIS A 3 7.54 16.82 -4.78
CA HIS A 3 8.60 17.18 -3.83
C HIS A 3 9.11 15.94 -3.12
N LEU A 4 10.34 16.06 -2.59
CA LEU A 4 10.98 15.01 -1.83
C LEU A 4 10.42 14.92 -0.42
N LEU A 5 10.23 13.69 0.07
CA LEU A 5 9.84 13.41 1.45
C LEU A 5 11.08 13.04 2.27
N ARG A 6 10.93 13.13 3.60
CA ARG A 6 11.96 12.72 4.55
C ARG A 6 12.11 11.20 4.54
N GLU A 7 13.34 10.73 4.44
CA GLU A 7 13.63 9.31 4.54
C GLU A 7 13.47 8.81 5.98
N VAL A 8 12.76 7.69 6.12
CA VAL A 8 12.55 7.00 7.39
C VAL A 8 12.61 5.49 7.16
N GLY A 9 12.82 4.74 8.23
CA GLY A 9 12.73 3.29 8.22
C GLY A 9 11.34 2.78 8.54
N LEU A 10 11.20 1.46 8.63
CA LEU A 10 9.92 0.80 8.93
C LEU A 10 9.38 1.13 10.33
N ASP A 11 10.25 1.45 11.27
CA ASP A 11 9.89 1.86 12.63
C ASP A 11 8.98 3.08 12.67
N PHE A 12 8.98 3.91 11.62
CA PHE A 12 8.05 5.04 11.49
C PHE A 12 6.58 4.61 11.56
N VAL A 13 6.25 3.39 11.14
CA VAL A 13 4.89 2.83 11.20
C VAL A 13 4.32 2.89 12.63
N GLU A 14 5.17 2.69 13.63
CA GLU A 14 4.76 2.69 15.04
C GLU A 14 4.73 4.10 15.66
N SER A 15 5.49 5.05 15.13
CA SER A 15 5.66 6.38 15.71
C SER A 15 4.95 7.49 14.93
N ALA A 16 4.31 7.20 13.83
CA ALA A 16 3.67 8.20 12.97
C ALA A 16 2.57 8.97 13.73
N PRO A 17 2.49 10.30 13.54
CA PRO A 17 1.44 11.10 14.17
C PRO A 17 0.03 10.79 13.64
N VAL A 18 -0.09 10.32 12.39
CA VAL A 18 -1.36 9.82 11.83
C VAL A 18 -1.12 8.46 11.20
N ARG A 19 -1.94 7.51 11.60
CA ARG A 19 -1.82 6.12 11.16
C ARG A 19 -3.20 5.51 11.01
N HIS A 20 -3.45 4.90 9.86
CA HIS A 20 -4.66 4.10 9.63
C HIS A 20 -4.29 2.64 9.44
N VAL A 21 -5.00 1.76 10.12
CA VAL A 21 -4.83 0.31 10.03
C VAL A 21 -6.15 -0.31 9.61
N PHE A 22 -6.11 -1.09 8.54
CA PHE A 22 -7.26 -1.84 8.03
C PHE A 22 -6.89 -3.30 7.90
N ALA A 23 -7.84 -4.19 8.17
CA ALA A 23 -7.62 -5.61 8.04
C ALA A 23 -8.88 -6.30 7.51
N ARG A 24 -8.67 -7.36 6.70
CA ARG A 24 -9.74 -8.18 6.15
C ARG A 24 -9.20 -9.58 5.86
N GLU A 25 -10.03 -10.58 6.08
CA GLU A 25 -9.76 -11.95 5.66
C GLU A 25 -10.26 -12.18 4.24
N ILE A 26 -9.44 -12.84 3.42
CA ILE A 26 -9.77 -13.23 2.05
C ILE A 26 -9.46 -14.71 1.85
N THR A 27 -9.96 -15.29 0.76
CA THR A 27 -9.88 -16.74 0.54
C THR A 27 -8.56 -17.20 -0.06
N ALA A 28 -7.83 -16.31 -0.75
CA ALA A 28 -6.56 -16.65 -1.37
C ALA A 28 -5.47 -16.93 -0.32
N PRO A 29 -4.56 -17.90 -0.57
CA PRO A 29 -3.50 -18.23 0.36
C PRO A 29 -2.43 -17.13 0.42
N PRO A 30 -1.67 -17.03 1.54
CA PRO A 30 -0.70 -15.95 1.73
C PRO A 30 0.34 -15.81 0.62
N GLU A 31 0.82 -16.90 0.08
CA GLU A 31 1.82 -16.90 -1.00
C GLU A 31 1.27 -16.24 -2.28
N ALA A 32 0.02 -16.50 -2.61
CA ALA A 32 -0.63 -15.90 -3.78
C ALA A 32 -0.86 -14.39 -3.57
N VAL A 33 -1.29 -14.01 -2.37
CA VAL A 33 -1.49 -12.59 -2.02
C VAL A 33 -0.15 -11.85 -2.06
N TYR A 34 0.90 -12.44 -1.49
CA TYR A 34 2.22 -11.83 -1.49
C TYR A 34 2.76 -11.61 -2.91
N ARG A 35 2.64 -12.62 -3.79
CA ARG A 35 3.07 -12.46 -5.18
C ARG A 35 2.36 -11.31 -5.88
N ALA A 36 1.05 -11.17 -5.65
CA ALA A 36 0.28 -10.07 -6.23
C ALA A 36 0.72 -8.69 -5.71
N LEU A 37 1.11 -8.61 -4.42
CA LEU A 37 1.57 -7.36 -3.82
C LEU A 37 2.99 -6.99 -4.26
N ALA A 38 3.91 -7.93 -4.17
CA ALA A 38 5.35 -7.66 -4.23
C ALA A 38 6.00 -8.02 -5.57
N GLU A 39 5.51 -9.05 -6.25
CA GLU A 39 6.15 -9.59 -7.45
C GLU A 39 5.44 -9.17 -8.74
N ASP A 40 4.14 -8.97 -8.72
CA ASP A 40 3.35 -8.48 -9.86
C ASP A 40 2.93 -7.02 -9.65
N VAL A 41 3.90 -6.13 -9.60
CA VAL A 41 3.63 -4.69 -9.38
C VAL A 41 2.72 -4.10 -10.48
N PRO A 42 2.92 -4.35 -11.78
CA PRO A 42 2.01 -3.84 -12.81
C PRO A 42 0.56 -4.33 -12.64
N GLY A 43 0.35 -5.50 -12.06
CA GLY A 43 -0.97 -6.09 -11.83
C GLY A 43 -1.83 -5.34 -10.80
N TRP A 44 -1.26 -4.43 -10.03
CA TRP A 44 -2.03 -3.62 -9.07
C TRP A 44 -3.19 -2.87 -9.72
N THR A 45 -3.05 -2.45 -10.96
CA THR A 45 -4.13 -1.78 -11.70
C THR A 45 -5.36 -2.67 -11.95
N GLU A 46 -5.18 -3.98 -11.87
CA GLU A 46 -6.24 -4.95 -12.14
C GLU A 46 -7.13 -5.22 -10.92
N TRP A 47 -6.63 -4.96 -9.72
CA TRP A 47 -7.37 -5.24 -8.50
C TRP A 47 -7.52 -4.04 -7.56
N PHE A 48 -6.64 -3.04 -7.63
CA PHE A 48 -6.73 -1.83 -6.82
C PHE A 48 -7.24 -0.67 -7.68
N SER A 49 -8.56 -0.44 -7.66
CA SER A 49 -9.21 0.51 -8.58
C SER A 49 -8.70 1.96 -8.46
N ALA A 50 -8.15 2.33 -7.29
CA ALA A 50 -7.54 3.65 -7.11
C ALA A 50 -6.21 3.81 -7.85
N VAL A 51 -5.56 2.70 -8.22
CA VAL A 51 -4.25 2.70 -8.89
C VAL A 51 -4.46 2.70 -10.41
N THR A 52 -3.89 3.69 -11.09
CA THR A 52 -3.95 3.83 -12.56
C THR A 52 -2.66 3.41 -13.24
N LEU A 53 -1.55 3.40 -12.51
CA LEU A 53 -0.26 2.91 -12.96
C LEU A 53 0.51 2.38 -11.75
N ALA A 54 1.16 1.24 -11.92
CA ALA A 54 2.17 0.75 -10.99
C ALA A 54 3.27 0.09 -11.81
N ARG A 55 4.51 0.48 -11.59
CA ARG A 55 5.65 -0.12 -12.31
C ARG A 55 6.89 -0.17 -11.43
N PRO A 56 7.69 -1.25 -11.54
CA PRO A 56 8.95 -1.32 -10.84
C PRO A 56 9.97 -0.35 -11.43
N LEU A 57 10.86 0.14 -10.59
CA LEU A 57 12.02 0.94 -10.92
C LEU A 57 13.25 0.27 -10.28
N ASP A 58 14.43 0.51 -10.84
CA ASP A 58 15.71 0.05 -10.27
C ASP A 58 15.70 -1.45 -9.91
N ASP A 59 15.30 -2.27 -10.89
CA ASP A 59 15.19 -3.74 -10.75
C ASP A 59 14.32 -4.20 -9.57
N GLY A 60 13.27 -3.41 -9.25
CA GLY A 60 12.31 -3.73 -8.20
C GLY A 60 12.66 -3.17 -6.82
N ALA A 61 13.82 -2.51 -6.67
CA ALA A 61 14.16 -1.85 -5.41
C ALA A 61 13.28 -0.63 -5.12
N ARG A 62 12.72 -0.03 -6.18
CA ARG A 62 11.79 1.09 -6.13
C ARG A 62 10.61 0.84 -7.06
N ARG A 63 9.57 1.66 -6.91
CA ARG A 63 8.43 1.63 -7.84
C ARG A 63 7.78 3.02 -7.99
N GLU A 64 7.10 3.23 -9.10
CA GLU A 64 6.23 4.38 -9.33
C GLU A 64 4.78 3.93 -9.25
N VAL A 65 3.96 4.67 -8.53
CA VAL A 65 2.52 4.45 -8.43
C VAL A 65 1.79 5.76 -8.73
N ARG A 66 0.76 5.67 -9.57
CA ARG A 66 -0.14 6.79 -9.84
C ARG A 66 -1.54 6.42 -9.43
N LEU A 67 -2.21 7.37 -8.82
CA LEU A 67 -3.57 7.19 -8.33
C LEU A 67 -4.57 7.96 -9.19
N ARG A 68 -5.78 7.47 -9.21
CA ARG A 68 -6.93 8.19 -9.76
C ARG A 68 -7.05 9.54 -9.06
N GLY A 69 -7.21 10.62 -9.84
CA GLY A 69 -7.19 11.97 -9.29
C GLY A 69 -5.85 12.70 -9.40
N GLY A 70 -4.79 12.01 -9.87
CA GLY A 70 -3.51 12.63 -10.23
C GLY A 70 -2.41 12.56 -9.18
N THR A 71 -2.65 11.96 -8.02
CA THR A 71 -1.59 11.75 -7.03
C THR A 71 -0.56 10.76 -7.56
N ARG A 72 0.71 11.07 -7.34
CA ARG A 72 1.85 10.24 -7.78
C ARG A 72 2.79 9.98 -6.63
N PHE A 73 3.31 8.76 -6.57
CA PHE A 73 4.32 8.33 -5.62
C PHE A 73 5.51 7.70 -6.35
N GLU A 74 6.71 8.03 -5.89
CA GLU A 74 7.91 7.21 -6.12
C GLU A 74 8.29 6.63 -4.77
N GLU A 75 8.47 5.32 -4.73
CA GLU A 75 8.57 4.58 -3.47
C GLU A 75 9.83 3.73 -3.45
N THR A 76 10.43 3.56 -2.26
CA THR A 76 11.51 2.61 -2.00
C THR A 76 10.96 1.45 -1.18
N ILE A 77 11.25 0.21 -1.60
CA ILE A 77 10.88 -0.99 -0.87
C ILE A 77 11.76 -1.12 0.36
N LEU A 78 11.15 -1.13 1.55
CA LEU A 78 11.85 -1.26 2.82
C LEU A 78 11.98 -2.71 3.26
N VAL A 79 10.91 -3.50 3.06
CA VAL A 79 10.87 -4.92 3.45
C VAL A 79 10.09 -5.68 2.38
N ALA A 80 10.66 -6.81 1.98
CA ALA A 80 10.02 -7.78 1.08
C ALA A 80 10.29 -9.18 1.64
N LYS A 81 9.53 -9.57 2.68
CA LYS A 81 9.67 -10.86 3.38
C LYS A 81 8.49 -11.75 3.04
N SER A 82 8.70 -12.65 2.06
CA SER A 82 7.66 -13.56 1.59
C SER A 82 7.38 -14.67 2.60
N PRO A 83 6.11 -15.03 2.84
CA PRO A 83 4.87 -14.40 2.37
C PRO A 83 4.22 -13.49 3.44
N GLU A 84 5.01 -12.86 4.29
CA GLU A 84 4.54 -12.23 5.53
C GLU A 84 4.41 -10.71 5.48
N VAL A 85 5.42 -10.01 4.92
CA VAL A 85 5.49 -8.54 5.00
C VAL A 85 5.97 -7.95 3.69
N TYR A 86 5.27 -6.91 3.23
CA TYR A 86 5.69 -6.05 2.15
C TYR A 86 5.47 -4.60 2.58
N ALA A 87 6.54 -3.82 2.63
CA ALA A 87 6.48 -2.44 3.11
C ALA A 87 7.36 -1.53 2.27
N TYR A 88 6.93 -0.30 2.11
CA TYR A 88 7.62 0.71 1.32
C TYR A 88 7.38 2.11 1.89
N ARG A 89 8.34 3.00 1.64
CA ARG A 89 8.20 4.43 1.94
C ARG A 89 8.04 5.22 0.65
N VAL A 90 7.34 6.32 0.73
CA VAL A 90 7.24 7.27 -0.37
C VAL A 90 8.43 8.24 -0.28
N ASP A 91 9.20 8.35 -1.36
CA ASP A 91 10.33 9.27 -1.46
C ASP A 91 9.94 10.58 -2.15
N VAL A 92 9.04 10.50 -3.14
CA VAL A 92 8.58 11.66 -3.92
C VAL A 92 7.06 11.59 -4.09
N THR A 93 6.39 12.71 -3.87
CA THR A 93 4.95 12.83 -4.13
C THR A 93 4.59 14.25 -4.53
N ASN A 94 3.44 14.40 -5.19
CA ASN A 94 2.80 15.70 -5.44
C ASN A 94 1.66 15.99 -4.46
N ALA A 95 1.48 15.18 -3.42
CA ALA A 95 0.47 15.42 -2.40
C ALA A 95 0.87 16.62 -1.52
N PRO A 96 0.08 17.71 -1.51
CA PRO A 96 0.49 18.93 -0.81
C PRO A 96 0.60 18.72 0.70
N GLY A 97 1.69 19.16 1.29
CA GLY A 97 1.91 19.13 2.73
C GLY A 97 2.42 17.82 3.29
N ALA A 98 2.52 16.76 2.48
CA ALA A 98 3.11 15.50 2.91
C ALA A 98 4.61 15.68 3.19
N ARG A 99 5.10 15.07 4.27
CA ARG A 99 6.52 15.11 4.67
C ARG A 99 7.13 13.72 4.85
N THR A 100 6.31 12.75 5.24
CA THR A 100 6.73 11.37 5.47
C THR A 100 5.53 10.44 5.24
N MET A 101 5.74 9.36 4.50
CA MET A 101 4.69 8.37 4.22
C MET A 101 5.30 6.98 4.14
N VAL A 102 4.76 6.03 4.89
CA VAL A 102 5.14 4.62 4.87
C VAL A 102 3.88 3.77 4.83
N GLU A 103 3.89 2.74 4.02
CA GLU A 103 2.82 1.74 3.97
C GLU A 103 3.39 0.36 4.26
N GLU A 104 2.63 -0.42 5.02
CA GLU A 104 3.02 -1.78 5.38
C GLU A 104 1.85 -2.72 5.16
N TRP A 105 2.10 -3.80 4.43
CA TRP A 105 1.18 -4.91 4.25
C TRP A 105 1.69 -6.11 5.05
N ARG A 106 0.86 -6.60 5.96
CA ARG A 106 1.13 -7.82 6.73
C ARG A 106 0.13 -8.89 6.35
N LEU A 107 0.63 -10.10 6.13
CA LEU A 107 -0.15 -11.26 5.75
C LEU A 107 0.02 -12.35 6.80
N ALA A 108 -1.08 -12.90 7.25
CA ALA A 108 -1.07 -14.03 8.17
C ALA A 108 -2.08 -15.08 7.72
N PRO A 109 -1.78 -16.38 7.88
CA PRO A 109 -2.76 -17.42 7.57
C PRO A 109 -4.04 -17.23 8.38
N ALA A 110 -5.19 -17.43 7.73
CA ALA A 110 -6.52 -17.41 8.34
C ALA A 110 -7.34 -18.55 7.74
N GLY A 111 -7.39 -19.69 8.43
CA GLY A 111 -7.92 -20.92 7.84
C GLY A 111 -7.08 -21.32 6.62
N THR A 112 -7.73 -21.50 5.47
CA THR A 112 -7.07 -21.75 4.18
C THR A 112 -6.74 -20.47 3.42
N GLY A 113 -7.22 -19.34 3.90
CA GLY A 113 -7.01 -18.02 3.30
C GLY A 113 -6.01 -17.17 4.05
N THR A 114 -6.17 -15.86 3.94
CA THR A 114 -5.22 -14.87 4.46
C THR A 114 -5.95 -13.74 5.17
N ARG A 115 -5.46 -13.38 6.35
CA ARG A 115 -5.74 -12.08 6.96
C ARG A 115 -4.77 -11.06 6.37
N VAL A 116 -5.30 -10.10 5.64
CA VAL A 116 -4.54 -9.01 5.03
C VAL A 116 -4.69 -7.77 5.90
N GLN A 117 -3.57 -7.21 6.36
CA GLN A 117 -3.55 -5.96 7.12
C GLN A 117 -2.74 -4.93 6.36
N TRP A 118 -3.31 -3.74 6.19
CA TRP A 118 -2.65 -2.61 5.57
C TRP A 118 -2.57 -1.44 6.55
N THR A 119 -1.35 -0.97 6.78
CA THR A 119 -1.09 0.21 7.60
C THR A 119 -0.59 1.33 6.70
N PHE A 120 -1.21 2.50 6.80
CA PHE A 120 -0.77 3.72 6.13
C PHE A 120 -0.40 4.74 7.19
N ALA A 121 0.89 5.05 7.31
CA ALA A 121 1.46 5.91 8.33
C ALA A 121 2.02 7.18 7.68
N VAL A 122 1.63 8.35 8.17
CA VAL A 122 2.04 9.63 7.57
C VAL A 122 2.40 10.68 8.59
N ASP A 123 3.21 11.65 8.15
CA ASP A 123 3.43 12.94 8.78
C ASP A 123 3.43 14.03 7.71
N GLY A 124 3.17 15.26 8.15
CA GLY A 124 3.11 16.40 7.25
C GLY A 124 2.73 17.68 7.96
N THR A 125 2.32 18.68 7.19
CA THR A 125 1.77 19.93 7.74
C THR A 125 0.49 19.63 8.52
N ALA A 126 0.09 20.54 9.42
CA ALA A 126 -1.14 20.37 10.19
C ALA A 126 -2.39 20.19 9.30
N PRO A 127 -2.58 20.97 8.21
CA PRO A 127 -3.69 20.73 7.30
C PRO A 127 -3.64 19.35 6.63
N PHE A 128 -2.45 18.88 6.25
CA PHE A 128 -2.28 17.56 5.66
C PHE A 128 -2.67 16.45 6.65
N ARG A 129 -2.16 16.52 7.89
CA ARG A 129 -2.50 15.54 8.92
C ARG A 129 -4.00 15.49 9.21
N PHE A 130 -4.62 16.67 9.30
CA PHE A 130 -6.06 16.77 9.52
C PHE A 130 -6.86 16.16 8.37
N ALA A 131 -6.54 16.52 7.13
CA ALA A 131 -7.22 15.98 5.94
C ALA A 131 -7.03 14.46 5.83
N PHE A 132 -5.82 13.96 6.09
CA PHE A 132 -5.53 12.52 6.06
C PHE A 132 -6.29 11.78 7.18
N GLY A 133 -6.41 12.38 8.36
CA GLY A 133 -7.22 11.82 9.44
C GLY A 133 -8.69 11.67 9.03
N LEU A 134 -9.27 12.68 8.37
CA LEU A 134 -10.64 12.63 7.85
C LEU A 134 -10.82 11.61 6.71
N ALA A 135 -9.77 11.26 6.01
CA ALA A 135 -9.81 10.33 4.88
C ALA A 135 -9.98 8.86 5.30
N ARG A 136 -10.00 8.55 6.60
CA ARG A 136 -10.04 7.16 7.11
C ARG A 136 -11.16 6.33 6.48
N ALA A 137 -12.38 6.86 6.43
CA ALA A 137 -13.51 6.11 5.88
C ALA A 137 -13.34 5.79 4.38
N GLY A 138 -12.84 6.77 3.61
CA GLY A 138 -12.56 6.60 2.18
C GLY A 138 -11.42 5.60 1.93
N LEU A 139 -10.35 5.69 2.71
CA LEU A 139 -9.23 4.75 2.62
C LEU A 139 -9.66 3.33 3.01
N GLY A 140 -10.48 3.18 4.04
CA GLY A 140 -11.01 1.88 4.44
C GLY A 140 -11.89 1.25 3.37
N ARG A 141 -12.70 2.05 2.67
CA ARG A 141 -13.48 1.58 1.53
C ARG A 141 -12.59 1.16 0.38
N ALA A 142 -11.60 1.97 0.04
CA ALA A 142 -10.64 1.64 -1.01
C ALA A 142 -9.87 0.34 -0.70
N PHE A 143 -9.48 0.14 0.55
CA PHE A 143 -8.85 -1.10 1.00
C PHE A 143 -9.76 -2.31 0.81
N ARG A 144 -11.01 -2.23 1.30
CA ARG A 144 -11.97 -3.34 1.17
C ARG A 144 -12.23 -3.70 -0.29
N ASP A 145 -12.42 -2.70 -1.13
CA ASP A 145 -12.67 -2.92 -2.56
C ASP A 145 -11.44 -3.54 -3.23
N ALA A 146 -10.24 -3.07 -2.87
CA ALA A 146 -8.99 -3.57 -3.41
C ALA A 146 -8.77 -5.05 -3.06
N VAL A 147 -8.86 -5.42 -1.78
CA VAL A 147 -8.60 -6.81 -1.38
C VAL A 147 -9.70 -7.76 -1.83
N THR A 148 -10.95 -7.29 -1.95
CA THR A 148 -12.03 -8.06 -2.54
C THR A 148 -11.78 -8.30 -4.04
N GLY A 149 -11.33 -7.28 -4.76
CA GLY A 149 -10.92 -7.39 -6.16
C GLY A 149 -9.74 -8.35 -6.34
N LEU A 150 -8.77 -8.26 -5.46
CA LEU A 150 -7.62 -9.16 -5.45
C LEU A 150 -8.05 -10.61 -5.23
N ASP A 151 -8.91 -10.87 -4.25
CA ASP A 151 -9.41 -12.21 -3.95
C ASP A 151 -10.13 -12.83 -5.16
N ARG A 152 -10.98 -12.05 -5.83
CA ARG A 152 -11.63 -12.49 -7.07
C ARG A 152 -10.65 -12.82 -8.19
N ARG A 153 -9.66 -11.96 -8.38
CA ARG A 153 -8.63 -12.14 -9.42
C ARG A 153 -7.84 -13.43 -9.18
N LEU A 154 -7.42 -13.67 -7.94
CA LEU A 154 -6.65 -14.84 -7.57
C LEU A 154 -7.50 -16.12 -7.65
N ALA A 155 -8.78 -16.07 -7.31
CA ALA A 155 -9.70 -17.19 -7.48
C ALA A 155 -9.89 -17.57 -8.96
N SER A 156 -9.99 -16.56 -9.85
CA SER A 156 -10.12 -16.79 -11.30
C SER A 156 -8.84 -17.32 -11.92
N ALA A 157 -7.67 -17.03 -11.35
CA ALA A 157 -6.38 -17.50 -11.84
C ALA A 157 -5.99 -18.88 -11.28
N ALA A 158 -6.68 -19.36 -10.24
CA ALA A 158 -6.40 -20.67 -9.63
C ALA A 158 -6.79 -21.80 -10.61
N PRO A 159 -5.96 -22.88 -10.73
CA PRO A 159 -6.30 -24.03 -11.55
C PRO A 159 -7.48 -24.85 -10.99
#